data_369db0f34df51f9160d623d0d6edb43e
#
_entry.id   369db0f34df51f9160d623d0d6edb43e
#
_cell.length_a   1.000
_cell.length_b   1.000
_cell.length_c   1.000
_cell.angle_alpha   90.00
_cell.angle_beta   90.00
_cell.angle_gamma   90.00
#
_symmetry.space_group_name_H-M   'P 1'
#
loop_
_entity.id
_entity.type
_entity.pdbx_description
1 polymer ?
#
loop_
_entity_poly.entity_id
_entity_poly.type
_entity_poly.pdbx_seq_one_letter_code
_entity_poly.pdbx_strand_id
1 'polypeptide(L)'
;VTTGTFTIPIMKKTGFSKEKAGAIEVSASVNGQIMPPVMGAAAFIIASFIGITYFEVVKHAFLPAIISYIALFYISHLEALKLNLKGMEEKDIPNLRKTFISGLHFLIPIFVLIYLLVYLRLTASFSIFYTIVTLLTVNLIKKLIDGSKDKDFINPLKQWFNESITGFQKGAYNMVGVGVAIATAGVIVGAVGSTGLSTNLIIVVESLAKDNVVILILLTIVLCLLLGMGLPTTANYVVVASLMAAVLVDVGNASGYIFPLIAVHLFVFYYGLMADITPPVGLASYAAAAISGGDPLRTGVQSFWYSLRTGILPIVFLFNHE
;
A
#
# COMPACT_ATOMS: atom_id res chain seq x y z
N VAL A 1 -7.75 -4.62 -2.41
CA VAL A 1 -9.13 -5.12 -2.22
C VAL A 1 -9.42 -6.40 -3.00
N THR A 2 -8.56 -6.83 -3.94
CA THR A 2 -8.77 -8.07 -4.72
C THR A 2 -8.91 -9.31 -3.82
N THR A 3 -8.13 -9.39 -2.73
CA THR A 3 -8.24 -10.44 -1.71
C THR A 3 -9.59 -10.44 -0.99
N GLY A 4 -10.26 -9.32 -0.96
CA GLY A 4 -11.60 -9.14 -0.37
C GLY A 4 -12.67 -10.06 -0.96
N THR A 5 -12.49 -10.53 -2.19
CA THR A 5 -13.39 -11.53 -2.79
C THR A 5 -13.42 -12.84 -2.00
N PHE A 6 -12.36 -13.15 -1.25
CA PHE A 6 -12.24 -14.33 -0.38
C PHE A 6 -12.44 -13.97 1.09
N THR A 7 -11.79 -12.93 1.59
CA THR A 7 -11.76 -12.57 3.00
C THR A 7 -13.06 -11.97 3.50
N ILE A 8 -13.70 -11.09 2.72
CA ILE A 8 -14.98 -10.48 3.11
C ILE A 8 -16.10 -11.51 3.31
N PRO A 9 -16.34 -12.49 2.40
CA PRO A 9 -17.33 -13.55 2.63
C PRO A 9 -17.05 -14.35 3.90
N ILE A 10 -15.79 -14.65 4.21
CA ILE A 10 -15.42 -15.38 5.43
C ILE A 10 -15.75 -14.54 6.67
N MET A 11 -15.35 -13.27 6.71
CA MET A 11 -15.68 -12.37 7.81
C MET A 11 -17.20 -12.22 8.02
N LYS A 12 -17.98 -12.16 6.94
CA LYS A 12 -19.45 -12.13 7.02
C LYS A 12 -20.02 -13.43 7.60
N LYS A 13 -19.46 -14.59 7.23
CA LYS A 13 -19.89 -15.88 7.81
C LYS A 13 -19.64 -15.96 9.32
N THR A 14 -18.57 -15.34 9.80
CA THR A 14 -18.26 -15.28 11.25
C THR A 14 -19.11 -14.25 11.99
N GLY A 15 -19.90 -13.41 11.30
CA GLY A 15 -20.86 -12.50 11.90
C GLY A 15 -20.48 -11.01 11.84
N PHE A 16 -19.42 -10.63 11.14
CA PHE A 16 -19.18 -9.21 10.86
C PHE A 16 -20.23 -8.63 9.94
N SER A 17 -20.65 -7.38 10.20
CA SER A 17 -21.51 -6.66 9.27
C SER A 17 -20.80 -6.44 7.92
N LYS A 18 -21.59 -6.15 6.88
CA LYS A 18 -21.09 -5.91 5.53
C LYS A 18 -20.07 -4.76 5.52
N GLU A 19 -20.38 -3.68 6.22
CA GLU A 19 -19.56 -2.48 6.30
C GLU A 19 -18.26 -2.75 7.07
N LYS A 20 -18.33 -3.44 8.21
CA LYS A 20 -17.15 -3.77 9.02
C LYS A 20 -16.23 -4.75 8.33
N ALA A 21 -16.77 -5.79 7.69
CA ALA A 21 -15.96 -6.71 6.90
C ALA A 21 -15.25 -5.99 5.73
N GLY A 22 -15.98 -5.12 5.02
CA GLY A 22 -15.39 -4.26 3.99
C GLY A 22 -14.32 -3.32 4.56
N ALA A 23 -14.56 -2.70 5.70
CA ALA A 23 -13.64 -1.76 6.33
C ALA A 23 -12.33 -2.39 6.81
N ILE A 24 -12.39 -3.60 7.39
CA ILE A 24 -11.18 -4.35 7.79
C ILE A 24 -10.35 -4.68 6.56
N GLU A 25 -11.00 -5.16 5.49
CA GLU A 25 -10.32 -5.48 4.23
C GLU A 25 -9.64 -4.26 3.62
N VAL A 26 -10.34 -3.12 3.55
CA VAL A 26 -9.80 -1.85 3.05
C VAL A 26 -8.57 -1.43 3.85
N SER A 27 -8.69 -1.42 5.18
CA SER A 27 -7.57 -1.02 6.06
C SER A 27 -6.37 -1.94 5.93
N ALA A 28 -6.60 -3.25 5.74
CA ALA A 28 -5.52 -4.21 5.50
C ALA A 28 -4.87 -4.03 4.12
N SER A 29 -5.70 -3.83 3.08
CA SER A 29 -5.23 -3.68 1.69
C SER A 29 -4.42 -2.41 1.49
N VAL A 30 -4.86 -1.29 2.08
CA VAL A 30 -4.13 -0.01 2.01
C VAL A 30 -2.78 -0.12 2.72
N ASN A 31 -2.75 -0.74 3.89
CA ASN A 31 -1.49 -1.01 4.59
C ASN A 31 -0.51 -1.89 3.78
N GLY A 32 -0.98 -2.67 2.82
CA GLY A 32 -0.13 -3.43 1.92
C GLY A 32 0.85 -2.56 1.12
N GLN A 33 0.50 -1.30 0.87
CA GLN A 33 1.38 -0.36 0.15
C GLN A 33 2.56 0.13 1.00
N ILE A 34 2.47 0.03 2.33
CA ILE A 34 3.56 0.40 3.25
C ILE A 34 4.37 -0.81 3.73
N MET A 35 3.91 -2.03 3.47
CA MET A 35 4.56 -3.23 4.00
C MET A 35 5.74 -3.68 3.12
N PRO A 36 6.98 -3.58 3.62
CA PRO A 36 8.13 -4.17 2.95
C PRO A 36 8.02 -5.70 2.82
N PRO A 37 8.68 -6.30 1.84
CA PRO A 37 9.55 -5.70 0.83
C PRO A 37 8.83 -5.25 -0.45
N VAL A 38 7.54 -5.52 -0.60
CA VAL A 38 6.74 -5.25 -1.81
C VAL A 38 5.82 -4.06 -1.55
N MET A 39 6.39 -2.91 -1.28
CA MET A 39 5.65 -1.68 -1.04
C MET A 39 4.95 -1.19 -2.32
N GLY A 40 4.11 -0.17 -2.19
CA GLY A 40 3.50 0.50 -3.34
C GLY A 40 4.52 1.21 -4.24
N ALA A 41 4.11 1.56 -5.46
CA ALA A 41 4.97 2.22 -6.45
C ALA A 41 5.60 3.53 -5.93
N ALA A 42 4.92 4.24 -5.05
CA ALA A 42 5.43 5.45 -4.41
C ALA A 42 6.75 5.24 -3.65
N ALA A 43 6.97 4.06 -3.05
CA ALA A 43 8.22 3.78 -2.32
C ALA A 43 9.46 3.79 -3.23
N PHE A 44 9.33 3.37 -4.48
CA PHE A 44 10.41 3.46 -5.47
C PHE A 44 10.66 4.92 -5.89
N ILE A 45 9.60 5.70 -5.96
CA ILE A 45 9.69 7.14 -6.28
C ILE A 45 10.33 7.89 -5.11
N ILE A 46 10.01 7.54 -3.84
CA ILE A 46 10.70 8.07 -2.66
C ILE A 46 12.21 7.87 -2.79
N ALA A 47 12.65 6.64 -3.06
CA ALA A 47 14.07 6.34 -3.23
C ALA A 47 14.72 7.21 -4.30
N SER A 48 14.04 7.41 -5.44
CA SER A 48 14.52 8.25 -6.54
C SER A 48 14.54 9.75 -6.18
N PHE A 49 13.53 10.26 -5.49
CA PHE A 49 13.41 11.69 -5.15
C PHE A 49 14.48 12.14 -4.16
N ILE A 50 14.77 11.32 -3.17
CA ILE A 50 15.75 11.66 -2.12
C ILE A 50 17.15 11.10 -2.38
N GLY A 51 17.34 10.37 -3.50
CA GLY A 51 18.65 9.86 -3.92
C GLY A 51 19.20 8.74 -3.05
N ILE A 52 18.36 7.92 -2.44
CA ILE A 52 18.76 6.76 -1.62
C ILE A 52 18.38 5.44 -2.29
N THR A 53 18.91 4.34 -1.77
CA THR A 53 18.53 3.02 -2.26
C THR A 53 17.13 2.64 -1.80
N TYR A 54 16.44 1.82 -2.59
CA TYR A 54 15.14 1.26 -2.17
C TYR A 54 15.24 0.50 -0.84
N PHE A 55 16.37 -0.15 -0.60
CA PHE A 55 16.61 -0.85 0.67
C PHE A 55 16.59 0.09 1.88
N GLU A 56 17.13 1.29 1.76
CA GLU A 56 17.04 2.30 2.84
C GLU A 56 15.58 2.71 3.09
N VAL A 57 14.77 2.89 2.05
CA VAL A 57 13.33 3.14 2.22
C VAL A 57 12.65 1.98 2.96
N VAL A 58 12.95 0.74 2.57
CA VAL A 58 12.46 -0.48 3.24
C VAL A 58 12.81 -0.49 4.72
N LYS A 59 14.07 -0.19 5.07
CA LYS A 59 14.53 -0.13 6.47
C LYS A 59 13.70 0.81 7.33
N HIS A 60 13.48 2.04 6.83
CA HIS A 60 12.73 3.06 7.58
C HIS A 60 11.23 2.78 7.62
N ALA A 61 10.67 2.13 6.60
CA ALA A 61 9.25 1.79 6.54
C ALA A 61 8.89 0.53 7.35
N PHE A 62 9.86 -0.34 7.67
CA PHE A 62 9.60 -1.67 8.23
C PHE A 62 8.90 -1.63 9.59
N LEU A 63 9.45 -0.88 10.54
CA LEU A 63 8.90 -0.80 11.90
C LEU A 63 7.50 -0.16 11.92
N PRO A 64 7.26 1.01 11.28
CA PRO A 64 5.93 1.58 11.20
C PRO A 64 4.89 0.65 10.55
N ALA A 65 5.27 -0.10 9.50
CA ALA A 65 4.39 -1.04 8.85
C ALA A 65 3.98 -2.18 9.79
N ILE A 66 4.92 -2.78 10.51
CA ILE A 66 4.63 -3.84 11.48
C ILE A 66 3.68 -3.33 12.58
N ILE A 67 3.96 -2.16 13.15
CA ILE A 67 3.10 -1.56 14.17
C ILE A 67 1.68 -1.35 13.63
N SER A 68 1.56 -0.85 12.40
CA SER A 68 0.26 -0.65 11.75
C SER A 68 -0.53 -1.96 11.61
N TYR A 69 0.13 -3.06 11.20
CA TYR A 69 -0.55 -4.36 11.07
C TYR A 69 -0.91 -5.00 12.41
N ILE A 70 -0.01 -4.94 13.40
CA ILE A 70 -0.31 -5.45 14.75
C ILE A 70 -1.52 -4.68 15.33
N ALA A 71 -1.54 -3.36 15.17
CA ALA A 71 -2.65 -2.55 15.65
C ALA A 71 -3.97 -2.89 14.92
N LEU A 72 -3.93 -3.13 13.59
CA LEU A 72 -5.13 -3.56 12.86
C LEU A 72 -5.63 -4.92 13.33
N PHE A 73 -4.71 -5.86 13.51
CA PHE A 73 -5.06 -7.18 14.03
C PHE A 73 -5.75 -7.06 15.40
N TYR A 74 -5.19 -6.25 16.29
CA TYR A 74 -5.76 -6.02 17.62
C TYR A 74 -7.13 -5.32 17.57
N ILE A 75 -7.28 -4.30 16.72
CA ILE A 75 -8.57 -3.63 16.49
C ILE A 75 -9.62 -4.62 15.98
N SER A 76 -9.26 -5.45 15.01
CA SER A 76 -10.16 -6.47 14.45
C SER A 76 -10.56 -7.50 15.51
N HIS A 77 -9.64 -7.89 16.40
CA HIS A 77 -9.90 -8.76 17.53
C HIS A 77 -10.87 -8.13 18.55
N LEU A 78 -10.62 -6.88 18.95
CA LEU A 78 -11.51 -6.16 19.85
C LEU A 78 -12.92 -5.98 19.26
N GLU A 79 -13.01 -5.73 17.96
CA GLU A 79 -14.31 -5.63 17.28
C GLU A 79 -15.05 -6.97 17.28
N ALA A 80 -14.34 -8.09 17.08
CA ALA A 80 -14.91 -9.42 17.17
C ALA A 80 -15.43 -9.73 18.59
N LEU A 81 -14.67 -9.36 19.64
CA LEU A 81 -15.09 -9.52 21.04
C LEU A 81 -16.32 -8.67 21.34
N LYS A 82 -16.34 -7.39 20.90
CA LYS A 82 -17.47 -6.47 21.09
C LYS A 82 -18.76 -6.99 20.49
N LEU A 83 -18.65 -7.70 19.37
CA LEU A 83 -19.79 -8.29 18.66
C LEU A 83 -20.12 -9.71 19.15
N ASN A 84 -19.41 -10.26 20.13
CA ASN A 84 -19.53 -11.63 20.62
C ASN A 84 -19.47 -12.68 19.49
N LEU A 85 -18.58 -12.45 18.52
CA LEU A 85 -18.46 -13.33 17.36
C LEU A 85 -17.85 -14.68 17.78
N LYS A 86 -18.45 -15.74 17.28
CA LYS A 86 -17.88 -17.09 17.38
C LYS A 86 -17.01 -17.35 16.16
N GLY A 87 -15.90 -18.06 16.34
CA GLY A 87 -15.07 -18.54 15.23
C GLY A 87 -15.85 -19.43 14.27
N MET A 88 -15.22 -19.78 13.13
CA MET A 88 -15.78 -20.79 12.23
C MET A 88 -15.88 -22.16 12.91
N GLU A 89 -16.86 -22.96 12.52
CA GLU A 89 -16.98 -24.33 12.99
C GLU A 89 -15.77 -25.15 12.52
N GLU A 90 -15.26 -26.06 13.37
CA GLU A 90 -14.04 -26.85 13.06
C GLU A 90 -14.14 -27.59 11.72
N LYS A 91 -15.33 -28.03 11.34
CA LYS A 91 -15.59 -28.72 10.05
C LYS A 91 -15.34 -27.81 8.82
N ASP A 92 -15.46 -26.49 8.99
CA ASP A 92 -15.29 -25.51 7.90
C ASP A 92 -13.83 -24.99 7.85
N ILE A 93 -13.00 -25.36 8.81
CA ILE A 93 -11.59 -24.96 8.87
C ILE A 93 -10.75 -25.96 8.07
N PRO A 94 -10.08 -25.50 6.99
CA PRO A 94 -9.20 -26.39 6.22
C PRO A 94 -8.00 -26.84 7.06
N ASN A 95 -7.53 -28.05 6.80
CA ASN A 95 -6.36 -28.58 7.50
C ASN A 95 -5.12 -27.71 7.23
N LEU A 96 -4.62 -27.05 8.29
CA LEU A 96 -3.52 -26.09 8.21
C LEU A 96 -2.29 -26.67 7.50
N ARG A 97 -1.86 -27.88 7.89
CA ARG A 97 -0.66 -28.53 7.34
C ARG A 97 -0.82 -28.81 5.84
N LYS A 98 -1.97 -29.35 5.44
CA LYS A 98 -2.23 -29.65 4.01
C LYS A 98 -2.28 -28.39 3.18
N THR A 99 -2.96 -27.35 3.65
CA THR A 99 -3.09 -26.08 2.96
C THR A 99 -1.73 -25.38 2.86
N PHE A 100 -0.96 -25.35 3.95
CA PHE A 100 0.36 -24.73 3.96
C PHE A 100 1.33 -25.42 3.00
N ILE A 101 1.41 -26.76 3.04
CA ILE A 101 2.30 -27.52 2.13
C ILE A 101 1.88 -27.33 0.66
N SER A 102 0.59 -27.30 0.36
CA SER A 102 0.11 -27.11 -1.01
C SER A 102 0.44 -25.71 -1.57
N GLY A 103 0.57 -24.70 -0.70
CA GLY A 103 0.90 -23.32 -1.06
C GLY A 103 2.39 -22.97 -0.97
N LEU A 104 3.23 -23.83 -0.42
CA LEU A 104 4.62 -23.51 -0.09
C LEU A 104 5.46 -23.06 -1.29
N HIS A 105 5.17 -23.59 -2.49
CA HIS A 105 5.85 -23.22 -3.72
C HIS A 105 5.65 -21.74 -4.11
N PHE A 106 4.55 -21.09 -3.67
CA PHE A 106 4.34 -19.66 -3.92
C PHE A 106 5.24 -18.77 -3.05
N LEU A 107 5.81 -19.30 -1.97
CA LEU A 107 6.77 -18.56 -1.15
C LEU A 107 8.15 -18.45 -1.81
N ILE A 108 8.50 -19.37 -2.73
CA ILE A 108 9.83 -19.38 -3.40
C ILE A 108 10.11 -18.05 -4.12
N PRO A 109 9.24 -17.54 -5.02
CA PRO A 109 9.45 -16.24 -5.65
C PRO A 109 9.57 -15.09 -4.63
N ILE A 110 8.81 -15.13 -3.53
CA ILE A 110 8.87 -14.11 -2.48
C ILE A 110 10.23 -14.13 -1.79
N PHE A 111 10.75 -15.30 -1.43
CA PHE A 111 12.09 -15.44 -0.86
C PHE A 111 13.18 -14.98 -1.83
N VAL A 112 13.06 -15.30 -3.13
CA VAL A 112 13.99 -14.83 -4.16
C VAL A 112 13.95 -13.31 -4.24
N LEU A 113 12.77 -12.67 -4.23
CA LEU A 113 12.63 -11.22 -4.25
C LEU A 113 13.34 -10.59 -3.05
N ILE A 114 13.08 -11.10 -1.84
CA ILE A 114 13.69 -10.61 -0.60
C ILE A 114 15.21 -10.77 -0.66
N TYR A 115 15.69 -11.92 -1.10
CA TYR A 115 17.12 -12.20 -1.22
C TYR A 115 17.82 -11.23 -2.18
N LEU A 116 17.24 -10.99 -3.36
CA LEU A 116 17.80 -10.09 -4.36
C LEU A 116 17.77 -8.61 -3.91
N LEU A 117 16.67 -8.16 -3.30
CA LEU A 117 16.52 -6.78 -2.87
C LEU A 117 17.30 -6.46 -1.59
N VAL A 118 17.23 -7.36 -0.60
CA VAL A 118 17.73 -7.07 0.76
C VAL A 118 19.17 -7.53 0.93
N TYR A 119 19.48 -8.76 0.50
CA TYR A 119 20.81 -9.35 0.68
C TYR A 119 21.78 -8.92 -0.43
N LEU A 120 21.42 -9.10 -1.69
CA LEU A 120 22.26 -8.71 -2.83
C LEU A 120 22.17 -7.22 -3.18
N ARG A 121 21.18 -6.49 -2.63
CA ARG A 121 20.95 -5.05 -2.83
C ARG A 121 20.88 -4.65 -4.31
N LEU A 122 20.31 -5.53 -5.13
CA LEU A 122 20.11 -5.26 -6.56
C LEU A 122 19.00 -4.22 -6.76
N THR A 123 18.99 -3.59 -7.94
CA THR A 123 17.90 -2.67 -8.29
C THR A 123 16.54 -3.38 -8.27
N ALA A 124 15.48 -2.66 -7.98
CA ALA A 124 14.13 -3.19 -7.93
C ALA A 124 13.72 -3.85 -9.25
N SER A 125 14.00 -3.20 -10.39
CA SER A 125 13.67 -3.73 -11.71
C SER A 125 14.35 -5.07 -11.99
N PHE A 126 15.63 -5.19 -11.62
CA PHE A 126 16.40 -6.41 -11.80
C PHE A 126 15.89 -7.54 -10.90
N SER A 127 15.61 -7.21 -9.63
CA SER A 127 15.09 -8.17 -8.66
C SER A 127 13.70 -8.69 -9.06
N ILE A 128 12.81 -7.82 -9.54
CA ILE A 128 11.48 -8.20 -10.01
C ILE A 128 11.58 -9.09 -11.27
N PHE A 129 12.47 -8.77 -12.21
CA PHE A 129 12.67 -9.60 -13.40
C PHE A 129 13.00 -11.04 -13.02
N TYR A 130 14.01 -11.28 -12.19
CA TYR A 130 14.38 -12.62 -11.75
C TYR A 130 13.30 -13.29 -10.91
N THR A 131 12.55 -12.53 -10.14
CA THR A 131 11.40 -13.05 -9.38
C THR A 131 10.30 -13.54 -10.31
N ILE A 132 10.00 -12.82 -11.40
CA ILE A 132 9.03 -13.25 -12.41
C ILE A 132 9.52 -14.54 -13.10
N VAL A 133 10.79 -14.58 -13.50
CA VAL A 133 11.38 -15.79 -14.08
C VAL A 133 11.26 -16.99 -13.14
N THR A 134 11.57 -16.78 -11.86
CA THR A 134 11.42 -17.81 -10.81
C THR A 134 9.96 -18.26 -10.67
N LEU A 135 9.01 -17.33 -10.65
CA LEU A 135 7.57 -17.64 -10.55
C LEU A 135 7.11 -18.50 -11.74
N LEU A 136 7.49 -18.11 -12.95
CA LEU A 136 7.16 -18.86 -14.17
C LEU A 136 7.77 -20.27 -14.17
N THR A 137 9.02 -20.37 -13.74
CA THR A 137 9.74 -21.66 -13.65
C THR A 137 9.10 -22.57 -12.60
N VAL A 138 8.82 -22.07 -11.40
CA VAL A 138 8.19 -22.85 -10.33
C VAL A 138 6.79 -23.33 -10.74
N ASN A 139 6.01 -22.47 -11.39
CA ASN A 139 4.69 -22.84 -11.91
C ASN A 139 4.78 -23.89 -13.01
N LEU A 140 5.75 -23.76 -13.92
CA LEU A 140 6.01 -24.76 -14.96
C LEU A 140 6.35 -26.13 -14.36
N ILE A 141 7.32 -26.17 -13.44
CA ILE A 141 7.75 -27.41 -12.77
C ILE A 141 6.55 -28.08 -12.08
N LYS A 142 5.74 -27.30 -11.34
CA LYS A 142 4.56 -27.83 -10.68
C LYS A 142 3.57 -28.46 -11.66
N LYS A 143 3.26 -27.76 -12.76
CA LYS A 143 2.33 -28.29 -13.78
C LYS A 143 2.87 -29.54 -14.46
N LEU A 144 4.18 -29.62 -14.71
CA LEU A 144 4.81 -30.82 -15.26
C LEU A 144 4.75 -31.99 -14.27
N ILE A 145 4.97 -31.75 -12.98
CA ILE A 145 4.85 -32.79 -11.93
C ILE A 145 3.40 -33.30 -11.85
N ASP A 146 2.42 -32.40 -11.88
CA ASP A 146 1.00 -32.78 -11.83
C ASP A 146 0.59 -33.51 -13.13
N GLY A 147 1.04 -33.05 -14.31
CA GLY A 147 0.78 -33.72 -15.58
C GLY A 147 1.46 -35.09 -15.70
N SER A 148 2.60 -35.29 -15.01
CA SER A 148 3.28 -36.60 -14.97
C SER A 148 2.44 -37.69 -14.30
N LYS A 149 1.56 -37.31 -13.36
CA LYS A 149 0.64 -38.25 -12.71
C LYS A 149 -0.42 -38.79 -13.67
N ASP A 150 -0.84 -37.93 -14.60
CA ASP A 150 -1.88 -38.23 -15.60
C ASP A 150 -1.25 -38.69 -16.94
N LYS A 151 0.08 -38.83 -17.03
CA LYS A 151 0.85 -39.12 -18.26
C LYS A 151 0.58 -38.18 -19.42
N ASP A 152 0.14 -36.95 -19.11
CA ASP A 152 -0.12 -35.90 -20.09
C ASP A 152 0.81 -34.70 -19.80
N PHE A 153 1.72 -34.43 -20.74
CA PHE A 153 2.66 -33.32 -20.64
C PHE A 153 2.27 -32.12 -21.53
N ILE A 154 1.45 -32.36 -22.55
CA ILE A 154 1.12 -31.34 -23.56
C ILE A 154 0.10 -30.36 -23.01
N ASN A 155 -0.97 -30.84 -22.40
CA ASN A 155 -2.01 -29.98 -21.85
C ASN A 155 -1.52 -29.08 -20.71
N PRO A 156 -0.74 -29.56 -19.71
CA PRO A 156 -0.13 -28.71 -18.68
C PRO A 156 0.79 -27.63 -19.25
N LEU A 157 1.59 -27.94 -20.27
CA LEU A 157 2.48 -26.98 -20.94
C LEU A 157 1.67 -25.89 -21.65
N LYS A 158 0.64 -26.27 -22.40
CA LYS A 158 -0.27 -25.33 -23.07
C LYS A 158 -1.00 -24.43 -22.07
N GLN A 159 -1.47 -25.01 -20.97
CA GLN A 159 -2.10 -24.25 -19.88
C GLN A 159 -1.12 -23.25 -19.26
N TRP A 160 0.11 -23.68 -18.92
CA TRP A 160 1.13 -22.80 -18.40
C TRP A 160 1.43 -21.63 -19.32
N PHE A 161 1.57 -21.89 -20.62
CA PHE A 161 1.82 -20.84 -21.62
C PHE A 161 0.67 -19.84 -21.69
N ASN A 162 -0.58 -20.31 -21.76
CA ASN A 162 -1.76 -19.45 -21.83
C ASN A 162 -1.94 -18.62 -20.55
N GLU A 163 -1.73 -19.23 -19.38
CA GLU A 163 -1.78 -18.52 -18.11
C GLU A 163 -0.69 -17.45 -17.97
N SER A 164 0.52 -17.77 -18.45
CA SER A 164 1.64 -16.83 -18.47
C SER A 164 1.34 -15.63 -19.37
N ILE A 165 0.86 -15.84 -20.58
CA ILE A 165 0.45 -14.77 -21.50
C ILE A 165 -0.68 -13.94 -20.89
N THR A 166 -1.71 -14.60 -20.35
CA THR A 166 -2.82 -13.91 -19.70
C THR A 166 -2.35 -13.08 -18.51
N GLY A 167 -1.39 -13.61 -17.73
CA GLY A 167 -0.76 -12.90 -16.62
C GLY A 167 -0.03 -11.64 -17.09
N PHE A 168 0.77 -11.74 -18.15
CA PHE A 168 1.46 -10.58 -18.74
C PHE A 168 0.48 -9.55 -19.32
N GLN A 169 -0.56 -9.99 -20.03
CA GLN A 169 -1.59 -9.10 -20.56
C GLN A 169 -2.30 -8.32 -19.46
N LYS A 170 -2.74 -9.00 -18.39
CA LYS A 170 -3.37 -8.37 -17.24
C LYS A 170 -2.41 -7.42 -16.51
N GLY A 171 -1.15 -7.83 -16.35
CA GLY A 171 -0.10 -7.00 -15.77
C GLY A 171 0.11 -5.72 -16.57
N ALA A 172 0.26 -5.83 -17.89
CA ALA A 172 0.42 -4.68 -18.78
C ALA A 172 -0.80 -3.75 -18.73
N TYR A 173 -2.01 -4.31 -18.75
CA TYR A 173 -3.24 -3.53 -18.63
C TYR A 173 -3.31 -2.76 -17.29
N ASN A 174 -2.96 -3.40 -16.18
CA ASN A 174 -2.92 -2.75 -14.87
C ASN A 174 -1.88 -1.61 -14.82
N MET A 175 -0.76 -1.75 -15.54
CA MET A 175 0.27 -0.71 -15.62
C MET A 175 -0.18 0.53 -16.38
N VAL A 176 -1.17 0.44 -17.27
CA VAL A 176 -1.68 1.62 -18.00
C VAL A 176 -2.21 2.67 -17.02
N GLY A 177 -3.01 2.27 -16.05
CA GLY A 177 -3.55 3.18 -15.04
C GLY A 177 -2.45 3.85 -14.21
N VAL A 178 -1.45 3.10 -13.79
CA VAL A 178 -0.28 3.62 -13.04
C VAL A 178 0.54 4.57 -13.90
N GLY A 179 0.81 4.20 -15.16
CA GLY A 179 1.57 5.03 -16.11
C GLY A 179 0.88 6.37 -16.40
N VAL A 180 -0.44 6.35 -16.67
CA VAL A 180 -1.23 7.56 -16.88
C VAL A 180 -1.23 8.44 -15.63
N ALA A 181 -1.41 7.86 -14.45
CA ALA A 181 -1.39 8.60 -13.20
C ALA A 181 -0.05 9.31 -12.96
N ILE A 182 1.08 8.61 -13.18
CA ILE A 182 2.42 9.19 -13.03
C ILE A 182 2.67 10.27 -14.09
N ALA A 183 2.28 10.04 -15.34
CA ALA A 183 2.42 11.04 -16.41
C ALA A 183 1.61 12.30 -16.08
N THR A 184 0.36 12.16 -15.62
CA THR A 184 -0.49 13.28 -15.22
C THR A 184 0.12 14.03 -14.03
N ALA A 185 0.62 13.31 -13.02
CA ALA A 185 1.33 13.92 -11.91
C ALA A 185 2.58 14.70 -12.38
N GLY A 186 3.34 14.15 -13.33
CA GLY A 186 4.47 14.85 -13.96
C GLY A 186 4.08 16.16 -14.65
N VAL A 187 2.94 16.17 -15.35
CA VAL A 187 2.40 17.41 -15.97
C VAL A 187 2.03 18.44 -14.89
N ILE A 188 1.37 18.01 -13.81
CA ILE A 188 1.01 18.90 -12.70
C ILE A 188 2.27 19.48 -12.05
N VAL A 189 3.26 18.65 -11.74
CA VAL A 189 4.55 19.09 -11.15
C VAL A 189 5.26 20.08 -12.08
N GLY A 190 5.29 19.78 -13.39
CA GLY A 190 5.87 20.68 -14.40
C GLY A 190 5.14 22.02 -14.47
N ALA A 191 3.82 22.02 -14.46
CA ALA A 191 3.00 23.23 -14.46
C ALA A 191 3.20 24.06 -13.18
N VAL A 192 3.20 23.41 -12.03
CA VAL A 192 3.45 24.03 -10.71
C VAL A 192 4.85 24.68 -10.67
N GLY A 193 5.87 23.99 -11.18
CA GLY A 193 7.23 24.50 -11.25
C GLY A 193 7.37 25.70 -12.22
N SER A 194 6.78 25.61 -13.43
CA SER A 194 6.90 26.65 -14.45
C SER A 194 6.09 27.91 -14.14
N THR A 195 5.01 27.81 -13.39
CA THR A 195 4.15 28.92 -12.98
C THR A 195 4.60 29.63 -11.71
N GLY A 196 5.59 29.08 -10.98
CA GLY A 196 5.97 29.59 -9.67
C GLY A 196 4.91 29.35 -8.57
N LEU A 197 3.92 28.50 -8.88
CA LEU A 197 2.86 28.19 -7.91
C LEU A 197 3.42 27.57 -6.63
N SER A 198 4.49 26.76 -6.74
CA SER A 198 5.19 26.21 -5.57
C SER A 198 5.64 27.32 -4.62
N THR A 199 6.32 28.35 -5.16
CA THR A 199 6.80 29.47 -4.35
C THR A 199 5.66 30.24 -3.69
N ASN A 200 4.57 30.48 -4.43
CA ASN A 200 3.40 31.16 -3.88
C ASN A 200 2.70 30.30 -2.79
N LEU A 201 2.59 28.99 -2.99
CA LEU A 201 2.05 28.09 -1.97
C LEU A 201 2.93 28.04 -0.71
N ILE A 202 4.24 28.03 -0.88
CA ILE A 202 5.20 28.12 0.24
C ILE A 202 4.91 29.40 1.05
N ILE A 203 4.87 30.56 0.38
CA ILE A 203 4.61 31.83 1.05
C ILE A 203 3.25 31.83 1.79
N VAL A 204 2.20 31.29 1.17
CA VAL A 204 0.88 31.19 1.80
C VAL A 204 0.93 30.25 3.00
N VAL A 205 1.53 29.08 2.87
CA VAL A 205 1.63 28.10 3.96
C VAL A 205 2.48 28.65 5.09
N GLU A 206 3.62 29.27 4.82
CA GLU A 206 4.46 29.92 5.84
C GLU A 206 3.71 31.06 6.55
N SER A 207 2.99 31.89 5.78
CA SER A 207 2.19 32.99 6.38
C SER A 207 1.05 32.47 7.27
N LEU A 208 0.44 31.34 6.92
CA LEU A 208 -0.62 30.71 7.71
C LEU A 208 -0.03 29.95 8.91
N ALA A 209 1.09 29.28 8.73
CA ALA A 209 1.77 28.54 9.78
C ALA A 209 2.42 29.45 10.81
N LYS A 210 2.84 30.68 10.42
CA LYS A 210 3.52 31.65 11.30
C LYS A 210 4.66 31.00 12.09
N ASP A 211 5.50 30.24 11.39
CA ASP A 211 6.61 29.46 11.96
C ASP A 211 6.17 28.35 12.94
N ASN A 212 4.85 28.07 13.01
CA ASN A 212 4.34 27.00 13.86
C ASN A 212 4.33 25.68 13.10
N VAL A 213 5.27 24.80 13.44
CA VAL A 213 5.45 23.47 12.83
C VAL A 213 4.17 22.61 12.92
N VAL A 214 3.41 22.71 14.02
CA VAL A 214 2.18 21.93 14.18
C VAL A 214 1.12 22.36 13.17
N ILE A 215 0.98 23.67 12.93
CA ILE A 215 0.05 24.20 11.93
C ILE A 215 0.49 23.76 10.54
N LEU A 216 1.79 23.82 10.24
CA LEU A 216 2.35 23.36 8.97
C LEU A 216 2.06 21.89 8.69
N ILE A 217 2.28 21.02 9.69
CA ILE A 217 1.97 19.59 9.61
C ILE A 217 0.47 19.39 9.34
N LEU A 218 -0.41 20.07 10.08
CA LEU A 218 -1.85 19.96 9.88
C LEU A 218 -2.27 20.43 8.47
N LEU A 219 -1.71 21.54 7.99
CA LEU A 219 -1.97 22.03 6.62
C LEU A 219 -1.51 21.02 5.58
N THR A 220 -0.36 20.40 5.77
CA THR A 220 0.14 19.35 4.86
C THR A 220 -0.77 18.13 4.88
N ILE A 221 -1.24 17.69 6.05
CA ILE A 221 -2.21 16.60 6.18
C ILE A 221 -3.48 16.90 5.40
N VAL A 222 -4.05 18.09 5.62
CA VAL A 222 -5.26 18.52 4.91
C VAL A 222 -5.02 18.54 3.39
N LEU A 223 -3.87 19.04 2.95
CA LEU A 223 -3.51 19.08 1.55
C LEU A 223 -3.40 17.67 0.93
N CYS A 224 -2.73 16.74 1.64
CA CYS A 224 -2.66 15.33 1.22
C CYS A 224 -4.04 14.71 1.06
N LEU A 225 -4.92 14.93 2.03
CA LEU A 225 -6.27 14.37 2.01
C LEU A 225 -7.12 14.98 0.90
N LEU A 226 -7.07 16.32 0.72
CA LEU A 226 -7.84 17.02 -0.30
C LEU A 226 -7.40 16.65 -1.72
N LEU A 227 -6.10 16.70 -2.00
CA LEU A 227 -5.57 16.36 -3.33
C LEU A 227 -5.73 14.86 -3.62
N GLY A 228 -5.64 14.03 -2.60
CA GLY A 228 -5.80 12.59 -2.75
C GLY A 228 -7.25 12.12 -2.96
N MET A 229 -8.25 12.97 -2.78
CA MET A 229 -9.66 12.58 -3.00
C MET A 229 -9.99 12.18 -4.44
N GLY A 230 -9.14 12.47 -5.40
CA GLY A 230 -9.38 12.11 -6.80
C GLY A 230 -8.15 11.54 -7.51
N LEU A 231 -7.04 11.42 -6.81
CA LEU A 231 -5.78 10.95 -7.36
C LEU A 231 -5.42 9.57 -6.79
N PRO A 232 -4.84 8.67 -7.60
CA PRO A 232 -4.21 7.46 -7.07
C PRO A 232 -3.08 7.82 -6.08
N THR A 233 -2.85 6.99 -5.07
CA THR A 233 -1.86 7.22 -4.00
C THR A 233 -0.50 7.71 -4.51
N THR A 234 0.02 7.08 -5.57
CA THR A 234 1.33 7.43 -6.15
C THR A 234 1.34 8.85 -6.72
N ALA A 235 0.27 9.23 -7.44
CA ALA A 235 0.16 10.57 -8.02
C ALA A 235 -0.01 11.62 -6.91
N ASN A 236 -0.84 11.36 -5.92
CA ASN A 236 -1.01 12.22 -4.76
C ASN A 236 0.32 12.45 -4.04
N TYR A 237 1.05 11.35 -3.75
CA TYR A 237 2.38 11.45 -3.13
C TYR A 237 3.32 12.36 -3.94
N VAL A 238 3.44 12.14 -5.27
CA VAL A 238 4.35 12.92 -6.12
C VAL A 238 4.02 14.40 -6.07
N VAL A 239 2.73 14.75 -6.20
CA VAL A 239 2.30 16.15 -6.20
C VAL A 239 2.58 16.80 -4.84
N VAL A 240 2.13 16.19 -3.75
CA VAL A 240 2.27 16.79 -2.42
C VAL A 240 3.72 16.82 -1.96
N ALA A 241 4.51 15.77 -2.23
CA ALA A 241 5.93 15.76 -1.88
C ALA A 241 6.69 16.87 -2.62
N SER A 242 6.39 17.10 -3.90
CA SER A 242 7.02 18.17 -4.69
C SER A 242 6.66 19.56 -4.18
N LEU A 243 5.51 19.73 -3.54
CA LEU A 243 5.07 21.02 -3.00
C LEU A 243 5.56 21.25 -1.57
N MET A 244 5.48 20.24 -0.73
CA MET A 244 5.54 20.40 0.71
C MET A 244 6.79 19.80 1.38
N ALA A 245 7.52 18.88 0.71
CA ALA A 245 8.63 18.21 1.38
C ALA A 245 9.74 19.17 1.79
N ALA A 246 10.15 20.08 0.90
CA ALA A 246 11.16 21.09 1.21
C ALA A 246 10.68 22.05 2.29
N VAL A 247 9.42 22.49 2.21
CA VAL A 247 8.82 23.41 3.21
C VAL A 247 8.81 22.81 4.60
N LEU A 248 8.43 21.53 4.72
CA LEU A 248 8.43 20.84 6.02
C LEU A 248 9.83 20.74 6.62
N VAL A 249 10.85 20.50 5.80
CA VAL A 249 12.26 20.47 6.26
C VAL A 249 12.72 21.85 6.69
N ASP A 250 12.48 22.88 5.86
CA ASP A 250 12.99 24.24 6.10
C ASP A 250 12.32 24.88 7.32
N VAL A 251 11.00 24.82 7.42
CA VAL A 251 10.26 25.37 8.58
C VAL A 251 10.53 24.54 9.85
N GLY A 252 10.66 23.21 9.70
CA GLY A 252 11.08 22.36 10.82
C GLY A 252 12.41 22.81 11.38
N ASN A 253 13.43 22.95 10.51
CA ASN A 253 14.77 23.40 10.91
C ASN A 253 14.75 24.82 11.54
N ALA A 254 13.99 25.74 10.95
CA ALA A 254 13.84 27.10 11.51
C ALA A 254 13.19 27.10 12.90
N SER A 255 12.32 26.11 13.18
CA SER A 255 11.65 25.94 14.47
C SER A 255 12.44 25.09 15.47
N GLY A 256 13.65 24.68 15.15
CA GLY A 256 14.51 23.87 16.02
C GLY A 256 14.25 22.36 15.96
N TYR A 257 13.45 21.88 15.02
CA TYR A 257 13.24 20.45 14.77
C TYR A 257 14.07 19.99 13.57
N ILE A 258 14.71 18.84 13.70
CA ILE A 258 15.40 18.20 12.57
C ILE A 258 14.46 17.17 11.97
N PHE A 259 13.90 17.45 10.79
CA PHE A 259 13.07 16.49 10.06
C PHE A 259 13.88 15.79 8.96
N PRO A 260 14.26 14.51 9.16
CA PRO A 260 14.94 13.76 8.12
C PRO A 260 14.07 13.71 6.85
N LEU A 261 14.70 13.92 5.69
CA LEU A 261 14.00 13.96 4.42
C LEU A 261 13.20 12.68 4.15
N ILE A 262 13.75 11.51 4.53
CA ILE A 262 13.03 10.24 4.42
C ILE A 262 11.77 10.20 5.29
N ALA A 263 11.80 10.75 6.50
CA ALA A 263 10.64 10.81 7.38
C ALA A 263 9.54 11.72 6.79
N VAL A 264 9.93 12.86 6.23
CA VAL A 264 9.00 13.78 5.54
C VAL A 264 8.34 13.10 4.34
N HIS A 265 9.10 12.42 3.50
CA HIS A 265 8.55 11.73 2.33
C HIS A 265 7.64 10.55 2.72
N LEU A 266 8.00 9.79 3.74
CA LEU A 266 7.14 8.75 4.30
C LEU A 266 5.86 9.35 4.90
N PHE A 267 5.96 10.48 5.62
CA PHE A 267 4.82 11.21 6.14
C PHE A 267 3.81 11.56 5.04
N VAL A 268 4.27 12.20 3.97
CA VAL A 268 3.41 12.56 2.82
C VAL A 268 2.80 11.30 2.18
N PHE A 269 3.58 10.23 2.05
CA PHE A 269 3.12 8.96 1.48
C PHE A 269 2.01 8.32 2.32
N TYR A 270 2.15 8.29 3.64
CA TYR A 270 1.14 7.74 4.55
C TYR A 270 -0.18 8.50 4.49
N TYR A 271 -0.13 9.84 4.45
CA TYR A 271 -1.35 10.62 4.30
C TYR A 271 -1.93 10.55 2.89
N GLY A 272 -1.10 10.34 1.87
CA GLY A 272 -1.55 9.98 0.54
C GLY A 272 -2.35 8.69 0.50
N LEU A 273 -1.93 7.68 1.27
CA LEU A 273 -2.67 6.43 1.46
C LEU A 273 -3.99 6.63 2.19
N MET A 274 -3.99 7.48 3.24
CA MET A 274 -5.20 7.78 3.99
C MET A 274 -6.29 8.42 3.13
N ALA A 275 -5.93 9.17 2.11
CA ALA A 275 -6.88 9.77 1.17
C ALA A 275 -7.71 8.72 0.42
N ASP A 276 -7.12 7.57 0.06
CA ASP A 276 -7.83 6.46 -0.61
C ASP A 276 -8.96 5.82 0.21
N ILE A 277 -8.97 6.06 1.52
CA ILE A 277 -9.96 5.51 2.46
C ILE A 277 -10.82 6.58 3.11
N THR A 278 -10.45 7.86 2.94
CA THR A 278 -11.15 8.98 3.60
C THR A 278 -12.44 9.34 2.85
N PRO A 279 -13.61 9.36 3.51
CA PRO A 279 -14.82 9.87 2.91
C PRO A 279 -14.67 11.36 2.51
N PRO A 280 -15.39 11.84 1.46
CA PRO A 280 -16.49 11.17 0.76
C PRO A 280 -16.06 10.29 -0.42
N VAL A 281 -14.82 10.37 -0.90
CA VAL A 281 -14.41 9.71 -2.15
C VAL A 281 -13.92 8.29 -1.93
N GLY A 282 -13.03 8.03 -0.98
CA GLY A 282 -12.58 6.71 -0.50
C GLY A 282 -12.65 5.54 -1.49
N LEU A 283 -11.92 5.60 -2.62
CA LEU A 283 -12.05 4.64 -3.74
C LEU A 283 -11.95 3.17 -3.30
N ALA A 284 -11.05 2.87 -2.36
CA ALA A 284 -10.89 1.53 -1.82
C ALA A 284 -12.15 1.05 -1.06
N SER A 285 -12.84 1.97 -0.40
CA SER A 285 -14.08 1.67 0.33
C SER A 285 -15.24 1.35 -0.59
N TYR A 286 -15.35 2.05 -1.72
CA TYR A 286 -16.34 1.71 -2.76
C TYR A 286 -16.09 0.33 -3.36
N ALA A 287 -14.83 -0.01 -3.65
CA ALA A 287 -14.48 -1.34 -4.16
C ALA A 287 -14.81 -2.45 -3.16
N ALA A 288 -14.52 -2.25 -1.87
CA ALA A 288 -14.85 -3.24 -0.83
C ALA A 288 -16.37 -3.33 -0.59
N ALA A 289 -17.08 -2.21 -0.64
CA ALA A 289 -18.54 -2.19 -0.51
C ALA A 289 -19.24 -2.95 -1.66
N ALA A 290 -18.72 -2.87 -2.88
CA ALA A 290 -19.21 -3.65 -4.01
C ALA A 290 -19.09 -5.16 -3.77
N ILE A 291 -18.02 -5.61 -3.09
CA ILE A 291 -17.83 -7.03 -2.74
C ILE A 291 -18.68 -7.42 -1.51
N SER A 292 -18.69 -6.56 -0.48
CA SER A 292 -19.39 -6.86 0.77
C SER A 292 -20.91 -6.76 0.66
N GLY A 293 -21.40 -5.93 -0.27
CA GLY A 293 -22.81 -5.55 -0.41
C GLY A 293 -23.24 -4.55 0.68
N GLY A 294 -22.30 -3.84 1.29
CA GLY A 294 -22.54 -2.78 2.29
C GLY A 294 -22.66 -1.39 1.67
N ASP A 295 -22.95 -0.40 2.51
CA ASP A 295 -22.96 1.00 2.10
C ASP A 295 -21.51 1.53 1.96
N PRO A 296 -21.14 2.14 0.80
CA PRO A 296 -19.78 2.61 0.57
C PRO A 296 -19.31 3.70 1.55
N LEU A 297 -20.17 4.66 1.87
CA LEU A 297 -19.82 5.76 2.77
C LEU A 297 -19.63 5.27 4.21
N ARG A 298 -20.53 4.40 4.68
CA ARG A 298 -20.40 3.77 6.01
C ARG A 298 -19.16 2.88 6.08
N THR A 299 -18.87 2.14 5.02
CA THR A 299 -17.62 1.36 4.90
C THR A 299 -16.40 2.28 4.96
N GLY A 300 -16.44 3.43 4.27
CA GLY A 300 -15.39 4.43 4.27
C GLY A 300 -15.17 5.04 5.66
N VAL A 301 -16.23 5.49 6.34
CA VAL A 301 -16.14 6.01 7.70
C VAL A 301 -15.52 4.98 8.64
N GLN A 302 -15.98 3.73 8.57
CA GLN A 302 -15.44 2.66 9.41
C GLN A 302 -13.97 2.34 9.06
N SER A 303 -13.59 2.35 7.78
CA SER A 303 -12.20 2.16 7.33
C SER A 303 -11.29 3.27 7.84
N PHE A 304 -11.75 4.51 7.78
CA PHE A 304 -11.02 5.67 8.28
C PHE A 304 -10.74 5.53 9.78
N TRP A 305 -11.74 5.17 10.59
CA TRP A 305 -11.56 4.92 12.03
C TRP A 305 -10.55 3.79 12.30
N TYR A 306 -10.65 2.67 11.56
CA TYR A 306 -9.69 1.57 11.71
C TYR A 306 -8.28 1.95 11.26
N SER A 307 -8.12 2.93 10.39
CA SER A 307 -6.84 3.39 9.84
C SER A 307 -6.25 4.62 10.53
N LEU A 308 -6.93 5.21 11.53
CA LEU A 308 -6.39 6.36 12.28
C LEU A 308 -4.99 6.09 12.84
N ARG A 309 -4.70 4.86 13.28
CA ARG A 309 -3.37 4.47 13.71
C ARG A 309 -2.30 4.71 12.63
N THR A 310 -2.64 4.44 11.36
CA THR A 310 -1.76 4.66 10.21
C THR A 310 -1.52 6.15 9.98
N GLY A 311 -2.50 7.00 10.33
CA GLY A 311 -2.35 8.46 10.31
C GLY A 311 -1.55 9.02 11.49
N ILE A 312 -1.55 8.36 12.66
CA ILE A 312 -0.79 8.82 13.83
C ILE A 312 0.70 8.50 13.68
N LEU A 313 1.04 7.33 13.13
CA LEU A 313 2.42 6.88 12.98
C LEU A 313 3.35 7.88 12.27
N PRO A 314 2.95 8.52 11.13
CA PRO A 314 3.80 9.50 10.47
C PRO A 314 4.13 10.71 11.33
N ILE A 315 3.22 11.14 12.18
CA ILE A 315 3.48 12.24 13.13
C ILE A 315 4.52 11.78 14.17
N VAL A 316 4.38 10.56 14.68
CA VAL A 316 5.31 10.02 15.68
C VAL A 316 6.72 9.92 15.14
N PHE A 317 6.92 9.33 13.96
CA PHE A 317 8.29 9.17 13.43
C PHE A 317 8.87 10.45 12.83
N LEU A 318 8.05 11.46 12.53
CA LEU A 318 8.54 12.76 12.10
C LEU A 318 9.27 13.48 13.26
N PHE A 319 8.77 13.32 14.49
CA PHE A 319 9.37 13.92 15.69
C PHE A 319 10.34 12.99 16.44
N ASN A 320 10.30 11.69 16.19
CA ASN A 320 11.13 10.68 16.87
C ASN A 320 11.78 9.78 15.81
N HIS A 321 12.87 10.26 15.25
CA HIS A 321 13.55 9.64 14.11
C HIS A 321 14.84 8.89 14.48
N GLU A 322 15.17 8.77 15.79
CA GLU A 322 16.31 8.00 16.31
C GLU A 322 16.08 6.49 16.28
#